data_cc0c176a41b16beead78914ebdd0457b
#
_entry.id   cc0c176a41b16beead78914ebdd0457b
#
_cell.length_a   1.000
_cell.length_b   1.000
_cell.length_c   1.000
_cell.angle_alpha   90.00
_cell.angle_beta   90.00
_cell.angle_gamma   90.00
#
_symmetry.space_group_name_H-M   'P 1'
#
loop_
_entity.id
_entity.type
_entity.pdbx_description
1 polymer ?
#
loop_
_entity_poly.entity_id
_entity_poly.type
_entity_poly.pdbx_seq_one_letter_code
_entity_poly.pdbx_strand_id
1 'polypeptide(L)'
;YRPYLESSLHAEFDAYVAERHEHRRVQEELNAQYIEEWEGENADGLLGAYDPDVRDRVLDADGVAGEIIFADGDAVTGQESPPFGAGLAAGMITDPRLAFGGARAHNRWLEEFCATEPVRRAGVALVPATHDVDLAVAEVEALAGRPGIKGVMVPTMWHGFPAYGSDHYDRFWAACADAGLVVHTHSGEADFRSYGDNVAMYISEVPFWTHRILWQLLFSGKFDKYPNLRYAVVECGSFWVGDLLWKADVNFGSSFKVKKMGSRMKGLISRLPSEYFGTNVFIGASTMSREEVRRRHVNGIDALMWGTDYPHPEGSWPNTRERLRTDFQDATVEDTRRLLGLNAIDCYGLDESGLRVVADRIGPTPEDLGQDLDQRTPPDASRRARWWLDEYGCEMQYA
;
A
#
# COMPACT_ATOMS: atom_id res chain seq x y z
N TYR A 1 -7.60 -9.43 -19.74
CA TYR A 1 -6.29 -10.05 -19.46
C TYR A 1 -5.86 -11.15 -20.44
N ARG A 2 -6.76 -11.78 -21.14
CA ARG A 2 -6.45 -12.92 -22.03
C ARG A 2 -5.28 -12.68 -23.01
N PRO A 3 -5.13 -11.51 -23.65
CA PRO A 3 -3.98 -11.21 -24.53
C PRO A 3 -2.63 -11.19 -23.83
N TYR A 4 -2.62 -10.92 -22.53
CA TYR A 4 -1.41 -10.84 -21.70
C TYR A 4 -0.99 -12.19 -21.10
N LEU A 5 -1.86 -13.21 -21.18
CA LEU A 5 -1.59 -14.55 -20.67
C LEU A 5 -0.74 -15.37 -21.66
N GLU A 6 0.04 -16.27 -21.11
CA GLU A 6 0.68 -17.32 -21.89
C GLU A 6 -0.38 -18.23 -22.51
N SER A 7 -0.21 -18.60 -23.78
CA SER A 7 -1.22 -19.40 -24.52
C SER A 7 -1.55 -20.74 -23.86
N SER A 8 -0.59 -21.31 -23.12
CA SER A 8 -0.78 -22.53 -22.32
C SER A 8 -1.80 -22.40 -21.19
N LEU A 9 -2.13 -21.17 -20.76
CA LEU A 9 -3.07 -20.87 -19.69
C LEU A 9 -4.44 -20.40 -20.20
N HIS A 10 -4.64 -20.30 -21.50
CA HIS A 10 -5.88 -19.74 -22.06
C HIS A 10 -7.12 -20.58 -21.70
N ALA A 11 -7.00 -21.91 -21.70
CA ALA A 11 -8.15 -22.77 -21.40
C ALA A 11 -8.56 -22.69 -19.93
N GLU A 12 -7.57 -22.66 -19.01
CA GLU A 12 -7.82 -22.48 -17.58
C GLU A 12 -8.38 -21.08 -17.29
N PHE A 13 -7.91 -20.06 -18.00
CA PHE A 13 -8.43 -18.70 -17.86
C PHE A 13 -9.87 -18.58 -18.34
N ASP A 14 -10.21 -19.15 -19.50
CA ASP A 14 -11.57 -19.13 -20.01
C ASP A 14 -12.55 -19.83 -19.03
N ALA A 15 -12.11 -20.93 -18.39
CA ALA A 15 -12.88 -21.60 -17.35
C ALA A 15 -13.02 -20.74 -16.08
N TYR A 16 -11.93 -20.11 -15.62
CA TYR A 16 -11.92 -19.20 -14.47
C TYR A 16 -12.87 -18.02 -14.67
N VAL A 17 -12.85 -17.38 -15.84
CA VAL A 17 -13.74 -16.25 -16.14
C VAL A 17 -15.21 -16.70 -16.13
N ALA A 18 -15.51 -17.88 -16.71
CA ALA A 18 -16.87 -18.40 -16.73
C ALA A 18 -17.41 -18.67 -15.30
N GLU A 19 -16.57 -19.23 -14.41
CA GLU A 19 -16.92 -19.45 -13.00
C GLU A 19 -17.15 -18.12 -12.25
N ARG A 20 -16.28 -17.14 -12.47
CA ARG A 20 -16.41 -15.83 -11.82
C ARG A 20 -17.65 -15.06 -12.28
N HIS A 21 -17.98 -15.11 -13.57
CA HIS A 21 -19.21 -14.48 -14.07
C HIS A 21 -20.45 -15.05 -13.38
N GLU A 22 -20.49 -16.35 -13.13
CA GLU A 22 -21.62 -16.96 -12.41
C GLU A 22 -21.66 -16.53 -10.93
N HIS A 23 -20.50 -16.48 -10.25
CA HIS A 23 -20.43 -15.97 -8.89
C HIS A 23 -20.82 -14.51 -8.80
N ARG A 24 -20.33 -13.65 -9.71
CA ARG A 24 -20.64 -12.23 -9.76
C ARG A 24 -22.14 -12.00 -9.93
N ARG A 25 -22.79 -12.71 -10.86
CA ARG A 25 -24.24 -12.62 -11.05
C ARG A 25 -25.03 -12.89 -9.77
N VAL A 26 -24.60 -13.86 -8.96
CA VAL A 26 -25.25 -14.16 -7.68
C VAL A 26 -25.02 -13.04 -6.67
N GLN A 27 -23.81 -12.47 -6.63
CA GLN A 27 -23.48 -11.35 -5.71
C GLN A 27 -24.18 -10.06 -6.11
N GLU A 28 -24.27 -9.76 -7.40
CA GLU A 28 -25.01 -8.60 -7.92
C GLU A 28 -26.50 -8.66 -7.53
N GLU A 29 -27.13 -9.84 -7.63
CA GLU A 29 -28.51 -10.02 -7.19
C GLU A 29 -28.69 -9.75 -5.68
N LEU A 30 -27.65 -10.01 -4.86
CA LEU A 30 -27.69 -9.79 -3.41
C LEU A 30 -27.35 -8.36 -2.99
N ASN A 31 -26.49 -7.68 -3.75
CA ASN A 31 -25.92 -6.38 -3.37
C ASN A 31 -26.44 -5.21 -4.20
N ALA A 32 -27.26 -5.47 -5.22
CA ALA A 32 -27.73 -4.50 -6.22
C ALA A 32 -28.28 -3.17 -5.65
N GLN A 33 -28.71 -3.15 -4.40
CA GLN A 33 -29.38 -2.02 -3.80
C GLN A 33 -28.45 -0.87 -3.36
N TYR A 34 -27.14 -1.13 -3.17
CA TYR A 34 -26.22 -0.15 -2.53
C TYR A 34 -25.15 0.43 -3.45
N ILE A 35 -24.70 -0.32 -4.45
CA ILE A 35 -23.61 0.10 -5.34
C ILE A 35 -24.14 0.65 -6.66
N GLU A 36 -25.30 0.18 -7.14
CA GLU A 36 -25.88 0.57 -8.43
C GLU A 36 -26.09 2.08 -8.59
N GLU A 37 -26.54 2.79 -7.55
CA GLU A 37 -26.77 4.23 -7.63
C GLU A 37 -25.44 4.99 -7.85
N TRP A 38 -24.43 4.71 -7.05
CA TRP A 38 -23.10 5.32 -7.16
C TRP A 38 -22.38 4.94 -8.46
N GLU A 39 -22.43 3.68 -8.87
CA GLU A 39 -21.85 3.22 -10.13
C GLU A 39 -22.56 3.84 -11.32
N GLY A 40 -23.90 3.97 -11.28
CA GLY A 40 -24.69 4.60 -12.31
C GLY A 40 -24.37 6.10 -12.46
N GLU A 41 -24.21 6.80 -11.36
CA GLU A 41 -23.85 8.23 -11.34
C GLU A 41 -22.41 8.48 -11.85
N ASN A 42 -21.51 7.55 -11.65
CA ASN A 42 -20.09 7.69 -11.94
C ASN A 42 -19.59 6.82 -13.11
N ALA A 43 -20.49 6.17 -13.85
CA ALA A 43 -20.19 5.16 -14.87
C ALA A 43 -19.09 5.58 -15.86
N ASP A 44 -19.12 6.81 -16.35
CA ASP A 44 -18.15 7.32 -17.32
C ASP A 44 -16.75 7.44 -16.71
N GLY A 45 -16.65 7.82 -15.44
CA GLY A 45 -15.38 7.95 -14.73
C GLY A 45 -14.80 6.60 -14.34
N LEU A 46 -15.62 5.62 -14.04
CA LEU A 46 -15.19 4.27 -13.65
C LEU A 46 -14.44 3.54 -14.78
N LEU A 47 -14.66 3.89 -16.05
CA LEU A 47 -13.88 3.38 -17.16
C LEU A 47 -12.38 3.67 -17.04
N GLY A 48 -11.99 4.72 -16.30
CA GLY A 48 -10.60 5.03 -16.02
C GLY A 48 -9.87 3.98 -15.17
N ALA A 49 -10.56 2.96 -14.64
CA ALA A 49 -9.93 1.78 -14.06
C ALA A 49 -9.01 1.04 -15.04
N TYR A 50 -9.34 1.11 -16.35
CA TYR A 50 -8.61 0.41 -17.41
C TYR A 50 -8.44 1.22 -18.71
N ASP A 51 -9.10 2.36 -18.87
CA ASP A 51 -8.96 3.28 -20.01
C ASP A 51 -8.05 4.46 -19.61
N PRO A 52 -6.84 4.57 -20.20
CA PRO A 52 -5.88 5.61 -19.83
C PRO A 52 -6.35 7.03 -20.13
N ASP A 53 -7.11 7.23 -21.22
CA ASP A 53 -7.59 8.56 -21.59
C ASP A 53 -8.70 9.05 -20.64
N VAL A 54 -9.56 8.13 -20.21
CA VAL A 54 -10.55 8.42 -19.15
C VAL A 54 -9.83 8.71 -17.85
N ARG A 55 -8.83 7.89 -17.49
CA ARG A 55 -8.03 8.05 -16.27
C ARG A 55 -7.44 9.45 -16.17
N ASP A 56 -6.81 9.95 -17.24
CA ASP A 56 -6.20 11.27 -17.25
C ASP A 56 -7.22 12.39 -17.04
N ARG A 57 -8.38 12.30 -17.67
CA ARG A 57 -9.46 13.28 -17.47
C ARG A 57 -9.99 13.28 -16.04
N VAL A 58 -10.15 12.10 -15.46
CA VAL A 58 -10.61 11.94 -14.07
C VAL A 58 -9.59 12.53 -13.09
N LEU A 59 -8.31 12.17 -13.23
CA LEU A 59 -7.25 12.69 -12.37
C LEU A 59 -7.10 14.21 -12.49
N ASP A 60 -7.21 14.75 -13.72
CA ASP A 60 -7.14 16.20 -13.96
C ASP A 60 -8.31 16.93 -13.29
N ALA A 61 -9.53 16.42 -13.43
CA ALA A 61 -10.72 17.01 -12.82
C ALA A 61 -10.68 16.98 -11.28
N ASP A 62 -10.14 15.90 -10.73
CA ASP A 62 -10.08 15.67 -9.28
C ASP A 62 -8.83 16.29 -8.62
N GLY A 63 -7.89 16.82 -9.43
CA GLY A 63 -6.70 17.54 -8.96
C GLY A 63 -5.55 16.64 -8.54
N VAL A 64 -5.48 15.40 -9.04
CA VAL A 64 -4.48 14.40 -8.70
C VAL A 64 -3.34 14.41 -9.73
N ALA A 65 -2.16 14.84 -9.31
CA ALA A 65 -1.01 15.02 -10.20
C ALA A 65 -0.31 13.70 -10.56
N GLY A 66 -0.29 12.75 -9.65
CA GLY A 66 0.34 11.45 -9.86
C GLY A 66 -0.30 10.37 -9.00
N GLU A 67 -0.06 9.12 -9.35
CA GLU A 67 -0.70 7.98 -8.71
C GLU A 67 0.23 6.77 -8.58
N ILE A 68 -0.01 5.99 -7.53
CA ILE A 68 0.54 4.65 -7.36
C ILE A 68 -0.60 3.67 -7.59
N ILE A 69 -0.46 2.79 -8.57
CA ILE A 69 -1.53 1.88 -9.02
C ILE A 69 -1.30 0.51 -8.43
N PHE A 70 -2.30 0.02 -7.71
CA PHE A 70 -2.36 -1.33 -7.15
C PHE A 70 -3.32 -2.21 -7.95
N ALA A 71 -3.04 -3.50 -7.95
CA ALA A 71 -4.00 -4.49 -8.41
C ALA A 71 -5.14 -4.60 -7.41
N ASP A 72 -6.35 -4.59 -7.91
CA ASP A 72 -7.53 -4.73 -7.10
C ASP A 72 -8.33 -6.01 -7.42
N GLY A 73 -9.38 -6.21 -6.62
CA GLY A 73 -10.39 -7.23 -6.82
C GLY A 73 -11.49 -6.81 -7.80
N ASP A 74 -12.70 -7.21 -7.49
CA ASP A 74 -13.91 -6.98 -8.31
C ASP A 74 -14.79 -5.85 -7.73
N ALA A 75 -14.19 -4.80 -7.18
CA ALA A 75 -14.93 -3.76 -6.46
C ALA A 75 -15.86 -2.94 -7.38
N VAL A 76 -15.57 -2.87 -8.67
CA VAL A 76 -16.32 -2.06 -9.63
C VAL A 76 -16.84 -2.91 -10.78
N THR A 77 -18.12 -2.71 -11.14
CA THR A 77 -18.74 -3.39 -12.28
C THR A 77 -17.96 -3.13 -13.58
N GLY A 78 -17.63 -4.20 -14.30
CA GLY A 78 -16.86 -4.15 -15.55
C GLY A 78 -15.35 -4.19 -15.40
N GLN A 79 -14.83 -4.05 -14.19
CA GLN A 79 -13.41 -4.27 -13.90
C GLN A 79 -13.11 -5.77 -13.79
N GLU A 80 -12.03 -6.22 -14.40
CA GLU A 80 -11.55 -7.60 -14.25
C GLU A 80 -10.45 -7.66 -13.20
N SER A 81 -10.59 -8.53 -12.21
CA SER A 81 -9.49 -8.88 -11.29
C SER A 81 -8.34 -9.54 -12.05
N PRO A 82 -7.11 -9.47 -11.50
CA PRO A 82 -5.99 -10.24 -12.01
C PRO A 82 -6.35 -11.73 -12.17
N PRO A 83 -5.91 -12.38 -13.27
CA PRO A 83 -6.27 -13.75 -13.55
C PRO A 83 -5.97 -14.70 -12.40
N PHE A 84 -6.86 -15.67 -12.19
CA PHE A 84 -6.74 -16.72 -11.15
C PHE A 84 -6.72 -16.18 -9.70
N GLY A 85 -7.07 -14.90 -9.48
CA GLY A 85 -7.00 -14.28 -8.16
C GLY A 85 -5.58 -13.85 -7.76
N ALA A 86 -4.67 -13.64 -8.73
CA ALA A 86 -3.27 -13.29 -8.48
C ALA A 86 -3.06 -11.90 -7.81
N GLY A 87 -4.13 -11.10 -7.66
CA GLY A 87 -4.14 -9.83 -6.93
C GLY A 87 -4.25 -10.03 -5.41
N LEU A 88 -5.29 -9.45 -4.82
CA LEU A 88 -5.52 -9.46 -3.36
C LEU A 88 -5.76 -10.88 -2.80
N ALA A 89 -6.20 -11.83 -3.61
CA ALA A 89 -6.45 -13.21 -3.20
C ALA A 89 -5.28 -14.18 -3.52
N ALA A 90 -4.09 -13.67 -3.82
CA ALA A 90 -2.96 -14.50 -4.25
C ALA A 90 -2.56 -15.58 -3.25
N GLY A 91 -2.71 -15.34 -1.95
CA GLY A 91 -2.45 -16.32 -0.90
C GLY A 91 -3.41 -17.52 -0.89
N MET A 92 -4.53 -17.43 -1.58
CA MET A 92 -5.53 -18.51 -1.71
C MET A 92 -5.23 -19.45 -2.87
N ILE A 93 -4.37 -19.07 -3.81
CA ILE A 93 -4.00 -19.88 -4.97
C ILE A 93 -3.06 -21.01 -4.51
N THR A 94 -3.37 -22.25 -4.89
CA THR A 94 -2.55 -23.42 -4.51
C THR A 94 -1.56 -23.86 -5.60
N ASP A 95 -1.81 -23.50 -6.85
CA ASP A 95 -0.94 -23.82 -7.99
C ASP A 95 0.00 -22.65 -8.31
N PRO A 96 1.31 -22.77 -8.06
CA PRO A 96 2.27 -21.70 -8.36
C PRO A 96 2.26 -21.28 -9.84
N ARG A 97 1.97 -22.21 -10.78
CA ARG A 97 1.90 -21.92 -12.20
C ARG A 97 0.78 -20.92 -12.53
N LEU A 98 -0.39 -21.08 -11.87
CA LEU A 98 -1.51 -20.14 -12.03
C LEU A 98 -1.23 -18.82 -11.33
N ALA A 99 -0.66 -18.85 -10.12
CA ALA A 99 -0.32 -17.65 -9.38
C ALA A 99 0.64 -16.74 -10.17
N PHE A 100 1.75 -17.30 -10.66
CA PHE A 100 2.71 -16.53 -11.47
C PHE A 100 2.18 -16.19 -12.86
N GLY A 101 1.39 -17.06 -13.48
CA GLY A 101 0.78 -16.80 -14.78
C GLY A 101 -0.19 -15.63 -14.74
N GLY A 102 -1.04 -15.58 -13.72
CA GLY A 102 -1.97 -14.47 -13.47
C GLY A 102 -1.23 -13.17 -13.11
N ALA A 103 -0.25 -13.23 -12.22
CA ALA A 103 0.58 -12.09 -11.83
C ALA A 103 1.29 -11.48 -13.05
N ARG A 104 1.95 -12.29 -13.88
CA ARG A 104 2.64 -11.81 -15.09
C ARG A 104 1.70 -11.20 -16.11
N ALA A 105 0.50 -11.74 -16.27
CA ALA A 105 -0.49 -11.15 -17.17
C ALA A 105 -0.89 -9.75 -16.69
N HIS A 106 -1.14 -9.59 -15.38
CA HIS A 106 -1.42 -8.28 -14.79
C HIS A 106 -0.23 -7.33 -14.94
N ASN A 107 1.00 -7.78 -14.63
CA ASN A 107 2.20 -6.95 -14.70
C ASN A 107 2.46 -6.40 -16.11
N ARG A 108 2.22 -7.20 -17.17
CA ARG A 108 2.34 -6.75 -18.57
C ARG A 108 1.32 -5.67 -18.90
N TRP A 109 0.06 -5.87 -18.50
CA TRP A 109 -0.98 -4.85 -18.67
C TRP A 109 -0.63 -3.56 -17.90
N LEU A 110 -0.18 -3.69 -16.65
CA LEU A 110 0.18 -2.55 -15.81
C LEU A 110 1.35 -1.74 -16.39
N GLU A 111 2.36 -2.42 -16.95
CA GLU A 111 3.49 -1.76 -17.63
C GLU A 111 3.01 -0.93 -18.82
N GLU A 112 2.12 -1.49 -19.68
CA GLU A 112 1.54 -0.77 -20.81
C GLU A 112 0.68 0.41 -20.35
N PHE A 113 -0.13 0.22 -19.32
CA PHE A 113 -0.97 1.27 -18.77
C PHE A 113 -0.14 2.42 -18.17
N CYS A 114 0.89 2.13 -17.40
CA CYS A 114 1.78 3.14 -16.83
C CYS A 114 2.60 3.89 -17.90
N ALA A 115 2.96 3.21 -19.00
CA ALA A 115 3.74 3.80 -20.08
C ALA A 115 2.99 4.91 -20.85
N THR A 116 1.67 5.00 -20.74
CA THR A 116 0.89 6.08 -21.38
C THR A 116 1.15 7.45 -20.76
N GLU A 117 1.41 7.52 -19.45
CA GLU A 117 1.75 8.75 -18.71
C GLU A 117 2.83 8.48 -17.65
N PRO A 118 4.09 8.25 -18.07
CA PRO A 118 5.15 7.72 -17.20
C PRO A 118 5.61 8.69 -16.09
N VAL A 119 5.28 9.96 -16.19
CA VAL A 119 5.54 10.96 -15.12
C VAL A 119 4.52 10.82 -14.01
N ARG A 120 3.26 10.52 -14.35
CA ARG A 120 2.13 10.50 -13.43
C ARG A 120 1.84 9.13 -12.84
N ARG A 121 2.17 8.04 -13.58
CA ARG A 121 1.78 6.67 -13.23
C ARG A 121 2.93 5.83 -12.76
N ALA A 122 2.75 5.24 -11.58
CA ALA A 122 3.68 4.27 -11.02
C ALA A 122 2.92 3.03 -10.60
N GLY A 123 3.25 1.87 -11.20
CA GLY A 123 2.59 0.61 -10.95
C GLY A 123 3.27 -0.22 -9.88
N VAL A 124 2.48 -0.96 -9.12
CA VAL A 124 2.91 -1.98 -8.17
C VAL A 124 2.60 -3.35 -8.76
N ALA A 125 3.64 -4.04 -9.21
CA ALA A 125 3.53 -5.35 -9.85
C ALA A 125 3.21 -6.46 -8.83
N LEU A 126 2.57 -7.52 -9.28
CA LEU A 126 2.24 -8.67 -8.45
C LEU A 126 3.39 -9.68 -8.44
N VAL A 127 3.80 -10.13 -7.25
CA VAL A 127 4.81 -11.17 -7.09
C VAL A 127 4.38 -12.16 -5.98
N PRO A 128 3.90 -13.36 -6.33
CA PRO A 128 3.43 -14.36 -5.38
C PRO A 128 4.61 -15.08 -4.70
N ALA A 129 5.41 -14.33 -3.92
CA ALA A 129 6.68 -14.75 -3.33
C ALA A 129 6.57 -15.97 -2.39
N THR A 130 5.40 -16.20 -1.79
CA THR A 130 5.14 -17.36 -0.92
C THR A 130 5.12 -18.68 -1.68
N HIS A 131 4.77 -18.66 -2.97
CA HIS A 131 4.58 -19.87 -3.77
C HIS A 131 5.89 -20.47 -4.28
N ASP A 132 6.83 -19.59 -4.73
CA ASP A 132 8.14 -19.99 -5.21
C ASP A 132 9.11 -18.80 -5.15
N VAL A 133 10.11 -18.87 -4.28
CA VAL A 133 11.06 -17.77 -4.07
C VAL A 133 12.00 -17.59 -5.26
N ASP A 134 12.38 -18.66 -5.95
CA ASP A 134 13.27 -18.56 -7.11
C ASP A 134 12.58 -17.91 -8.29
N LEU A 135 11.30 -18.25 -8.55
CA LEU A 135 10.47 -17.57 -9.53
C LEU A 135 10.21 -16.12 -9.13
N ALA A 136 10.00 -15.84 -7.84
CA ALA A 136 9.79 -14.49 -7.35
C ALA A 136 11.03 -13.60 -7.55
N VAL A 137 12.22 -14.11 -7.29
CA VAL A 137 13.50 -13.41 -7.57
C VAL A 137 13.62 -13.11 -9.07
N ALA A 138 13.38 -14.11 -9.92
CA ALA A 138 13.45 -13.93 -11.37
C ALA A 138 12.44 -12.89 -11.87
N GLU A 139 11.25 -12.83 -11.25
CA GLU A 139 10.24 -11.82 -11.59
C GLU A 139 10.69 -10.41 -11.19
N VAL A 140 11.24 -10.24 -9.98
CA VAL A 140 11.80 -8.95 -9.53
C VAL A 140 12.93 -8.50 -10.44
N GLU A 141 13.84 -9.39 -10.82
CA GLU A 141 14.95 -9.08 -11.75
C GLU A 141 14.42 -8.67 -13.13
N ALA A 142 13.35 -9.30 -13.62
CA ALA A 142 12.72 -8.96 -14.90
C ALA A 142 11.97 -7.61 -14.85
N LEU A 143 11.44 -7.22 -13.69
CA LEU A 143 10.74 -5.95 -13.45
C LEU A 143 11.71 -4.79 -13.17
N ALA A 144 12.95 -5.08 -12.78
CA ALA A 144 13.94 -4.08 -12.44
C ALA A 144 14.18 -3.10 -13.61
N GLY A 145 14.03 -1.80 -13.35
CA GLY A 145 14.23 -0.75 -14.34
C GLY A 145 13.15 -0.66 -15.43
N ARG A 146 12.06 -1.43 -15.32
CA ARG A 146 10.91 -1.29 -16.24
C ARG A 146 10.24 0.06 -16.03
N PRO A 147 9.98 0.81 -17.14
CA PRO A 147 9.29 2.09 -17.04
C PRO A 147 7.93 1.95 -16.34
N GLY A 148 7.65 2.86 -15.40
CA GLY A 148 6.39 2.88 -14.67
C GLY A 148 6.25 1.84 -13.54
N ILE A 149 7.11 0.83 -13.42
CA ILE A 149 7.06 -0.12 -12.29
C ILE A 149 7.94 0.40 -11.14
N LYS A 150 7.34 0.64 -9.98
CA LYS A 150 8.00 1.21 -8.80
C LYS A 150 7.93 0.34 -7.55
N GLY A 151 7.12 -0.69 -7.58
CA GLY A 151 6.99 -1.59 -6.45
C GLY A 151 6.49 -2.97 -6.83
N VAL A 152 6.49 -3.85 -5.84
CA VAL A 152 5.94 -5.21 -5.93
C VAL A 152 5.02 -5.47 -4.75
N MET A 153 3.90 -6.12 -4.98
CA MET A 153 2.95 -6.56 -3.96
C MET A 153 3.12 -8.06 -3.72
N VAL A 154 3.25 -8.44 -2.46
CA VAL A 154 3.35 -9.83 -2.02
C VAL A 154 2.07 -10.27 -1.31
N PRO A 155 1.72 -11.57 -1.32
CA PRO A 155 0.56 -12.09 -0.61
C PRO A 155 0.60 -11.74 0.88
N THR A 156 -0.50 -11.25 1.41
CA THR A 156 -0.65 -10.91 2.84
C THR A 156 -0.76 -12.17 3.70
N MET A 157 -1.33 -13.24 3.15
CA MET A 157 -1.49 -14.53 3.81
C MET A 157 -0.36 -15.48 3.43
N TRP A 158 0.23 -16.12 4.46
CA TRP A 158 1.33 -17.07 4.28
C TRP A 158 1.11 -18.40 5.02
N HIS A 159 -0.13 -18.76 5.31
CA HIS A 159 -0.44 -20.02 5.98
C HIS A 159 0.09 -21.23 5.21
N GLY A 160 0.87 -22.05 5.90
CA GLY A 160 1.53 -23.20 5.28
C GLY A 160 2.87 -22.90 4.61
N PHE A 161 3.26 -21.63 4.54
CA PHE A 161 4.56 -21.18 4.01
C PHE A 161 5.47 -20.68 5.15
N PRO A 162 6.80 -20.59 4.93
CA PRO A 162 7.71 -19.94 5.87
C PRO A 162 7.26 -18.49 6.15
N ALA A 163 7.48 -18.02 7.39
CA ALA A 163 7.23 -16.62 7.72
C ALA A 163 8.17 -15.69 6.96
N TYR A 164 7.70 -14.53 6.54
CA TYR A 164 8.48 -13.56 5.75
C TYR A 164 9.76 -13.06 6.45
N GLY A 165 9.82 -13.12 7.77
CA GLY A 165 11.02 -12.82 8.55
C GLY A 165 12.10 -13.90 8.49
N SER A 166 11.81 -15.10 7.95
CA SER A 166 12.78 -16.18 7.83
C SER A 166 13.83 -15.92 6.75
N ASP A 167 14.97 -16.64 6.81
CA ASP A 167 16.02 -16.54 5.80
C ASP A 167 15.62 -17.16 4.46
N HIS A 168 14.50 -17.88 4.41
CA HIS A 168 13.92 -18.43 3.18
C HIS A 168 13.71 -17.38 2.10
N TYR A 169 13.30 -16.16 2.49
CA TYR A 169 13.04 -15.05 1.56
C TYR A 169 14.22 -14.08 1.39
N ASP A 170 15.36 -14.35 1.96
CA ASP A 170 16.50 -13.40 1.95
C ASP A 170 16.92 -12.98 0.54
N ARG A 171 16.94 -13.93 -0.41
CA ARG A 171 17.25 -13.63 -1.80
C ARG A 171 16.22 -12.71 -2.47
N PHE A 172 14.96 -12.87 -2.11
CA PHE A 172 13.89 -12.02 -2.59
C PHE A 172 13.99 -10.60 -2.03
N TRP A 173 14.27 -10.46 -0.72
CA TRP A 173 14.49 -9.14 -0.11
C TRP A 173 15.71 -8.43 -0.68
N ALA A 174 16.78 -9.15 -0.93
CA ALA A 174 17.98 -8.62 -1.60
C ALA A 174 17.65 -8.13 -3.00
N ALA A 175 16.96 -8.93 -3.82
CA ALA A 175 16.58 -8.56 -5.17
C ALA A 175 15.70 -7.30 -5.20
N CYS A 176 14.70 -7.18 -4.31
CA CYS A 176 13.86 -5.98 -4.19
C CYS A 176 14.67 -4.74 -3.80
N ALA A 177 15.59 -4.87 -2.84
CA ALA A 177 16.46 -3.78 -2.39
C ALA A 177 17.41 -3.32 -3.50
N ASP A 178 18.01 -4.25 -4.24
CA ASP A 178 18.95 -3.97 -5.35
C ASP A 178 18.23 -3.35 -6.56
N ALA A 179 17.00 -3.81 -6.84
CA ALA A 179 16.15 -3.25 -7.90
C ALA A 179 15.53 -1.88 -7.54
N GLY A 180 15.57 -1.48 -6.26
CA GLY A 180 14.92 -0.27 -5.75
C GLY A 180 13.39 -0.32 -5.79
N LEU A 181 12.82 -1.53 -5.87
CA LEU A 181 11.36 -1.74 -5.86
C LEU A 181 10.83 -1.77 -4.43
N VAL A 182 9.80 -0.96 -4.15
CA VAL A 182 9.13 -0.94 -2.86
C VAL A 182 8.28 -2.21 -2.72
N VAL A 183 8.42 -2.91 -1.60
CA VAL A 183 7.57 -4.09 -1.31
C VAL A 183 6.29 -3.65 -0.62
N HIS A 184 5.16 -4.25 -1.00
CA HIS A 184 3.84 -3.88 -0.45
C HIS A 184 3.09 -5.08 0.09
N THR A 185 2.32 -4.80 1.15
CA THR A 185 1.13 -5.58 1.51
C THR A 185 -0.08 -4.66 1.46
N HIS A 186 -1.16 -5.15 0.90
CA HIS A 186 -2.39 -4.42 0.66
C HIS A 186 -3.53 -5.00 1.51
N SER A 187 -4.48 -4.16 1.91
CA SER A 187 -5.72 -4.61 2.54
C SER A 187 -6.48 -5.56 1.60
N GLY A 188 -7.28 -6.44 2.15
CA GLY A 188 -8.14 -7.35 1.38
C GLY A 188 -8.01 -8.83 1.76
N GLU A 189 -6.80 -9.37 1.99
CA GLU A 189 -6.66 -10.74 2.47
C GLU A 189 -6.76 -10.84 3.99
N ALA A 190 -7.56 -11.80 4.46
CA ALA A 190 -7.67 -12.17 5.87
C ALA A 190 -8.03 -13.65 6.01
N ASP A 191 -7.93 -14.21 7.22
CA ASP A 191 -8.34 -15.58 7.47
C ASP A 191 -9.86 -15.71 7.57
N PHE A 192 -10.53 -15.67 6.43
CA PHE A 192 -11.99 -15.80 6.33
C PHE A 192 -12.57 -17.01 7.06
N ARG A 193 -11.78 -18.08 7.25
CA ARG A 193 -12.21 -19.27 7.98
C ARG A 193 -12.47 -19.00 9.45
N SER A 194 -11.81 -17.98 10.01
CA SER A 194 -11.99 -17.55 11.40
C SER A 194 -13.26 -16.72 11.61
N TYR A 195 -13.84 -16.15 10.57
CA TYR A 195 -14.94 -15.19 10.67
C TYR A 195 -16.32 -15.79 10.37
N GLY A 196 -16.38 -16.94 9.67
CA GLY A 196 -17.64 -17.41 9.09
C GLY A 196 -18.24 -16.34 8.18
N ASP A 197 -19.55 -16.10 8.28
CA ASP A 197 -20.24 -15.08 7.49
C ASP A 197 -20.23 -13.68 8.13
N ASN A 198 -19.33 -13.43 9.10
CA ASN A 198 -19.31 -12.18 9.86
C ASN A 198 -18.41 -11.12 9.19
N VAL A 199 -18.98 -10.38 8.23
CA VAL A 199 -18.29 -9.29 7.51
C VAL A 199 -17.80 -8.19 8.46
N ALA A 200 -18.51 -7.89 9.55
CA ALA A 200 -18.07 -6.87 10.52
C ALA A 200 -16.77 -7.24 11.23
N MET A 201 -16.57 -8.54 11.54
CA MET A 201 -15.28 -9.02 12.07
C MET A 201 -14.17 -8.90 11.02
N TYR A 202 -14.45 -9.28 9.77
CA TYR A 202 -13.49 -9.15 8.68
C TYR A 202 -13.02 -7.69 8.52
N ILE A 203 -13.93 -6.75 8.35
CA ILE A 203 -13.59 -5.32 8.20
C ILE A 203 -12.78 -4.80 9.39
N SER A 204 -13.09 -5.27 10.62
CA SER A 204 -12.37 -4.85 11.83
C SER A 204 -10.95 -5.40 11.91
N GLU A 205 -10.68 -6.57 11.37
CA GLU A 205 -9.39 -7.27 11.52
C GLU A 205 -8.50 -7.22 10.27
N VAL A 206 -9.04 -6.92 9.09
CA VAL A 206 -8.25 -6.89 7.86
C VAL A 206 -7.02 -5.97 7.92
N PRO A 207 -7.05 -4.78 8.57
CA PRO A 207 -5.85 -3.97 8.73
C PRO A 207 -4.76 -4.67 9.53
N PHE A 208 -5.14 -5.49 10.53
CA PHE A 208 -4.19 -6.27 11.32
C PHE A 208 -3.45 -7.33 10.47
N TRP A 209 -4.16 -8.01 9.59
CA TRP A 209 -3.56 -8.99 8.67
C TRP A 209 -2.58 -8.30 7.72
N THR A 210 -2.95 -7.15 7.18
CA THR A 210 -2.13 -6.36 6.26
C THR A 210 -0.81 -5.92 6.88
N HIS A 211 -0.81 -5.42 8.12
CA HIS A 211 0.43 -4.93 8.75
C HIS A 211 1.22 -5.99 9.56
N ARG A 212 0.74 -7.23 9.68
CA ARG A 212 1.48 -8.30 10.38
C ARG A 212 2.86 -8.57 9.80
N ILE A 213 3.00 -8.48 8.49
CA ILE A 213 4.27 -8.73 7.78
C ILE A 213 5.32 -7.69 8.16
N LEU A 214 4.91 -6.44 8.40
CA LEU A 214 5.80 -5.39 8.90
C LEU A 214 6.60 -5.86 10.13
N TRP A 215 5.94 -6.45 11.10
CA TRP A 215 6.60 -6.89 12.33
C TRP A 215 7.53 -8.07 12.10
N GLN A 216 7.24 -8.92 11.13
CA GLN A 216 8.13 -10.01 10.76
C GLN A 216 9.41 -9.48 10.11
N LEU A 217 9.31 -8.52 9.18
CA LEU A 217 10.48 -7.91 8.54
C LEU A 217 11.30 -7.10 9.54
N LEU A 218 10.64 -6.28 10.36
CA LEU A 218 11.29 -5.40 11.32
C LEU A 218 12.06 -6.22 12.36
N PHE A 219 11.37 -7.07 13.12
CA PHE A 219 11.98 -7.80 14.24
C PHE A 219 12.86 -8.98 13.83
N SER A 220 12.93 -9.33 12.55
CA SER A 220 13.94 -10.24 12.01
C SER A 220 15.19 -9.50 11.48
N GLY A 221 15.24 -8.17 11.61
CA GLY A 221 16.37 -7.36 11.19
C GLY A 221 16.54 -7.24 9.68
N LYS A 222 15.49 -7.47 8.88
CA LYS A 222 15.59 -7.42 7.41
C LYS A 222 15.96 -6.03 6.91
N PHE A 223 15.48 -4.97 7.57
CA PHE A 223 15.83 -3.58 7.21
C PHE A 223 17.28 -3.21 7.58
N ASP A 224 17.84 -3.82 8.61
CA ASP A 224 19.28 -3.66 8.92
C ASP A 224 20.16 -4.45 7.94
N LYS A 225 19.71 -5.65 7.57
CA LYS A 225 20.41 -6.50 6.61
C LYS A 225 20.38 -5.94 5.19
N TYR A 226 19.27 -5.33 4.82
CA TYR A 226 19.03 -4.72 3.51
C TYR A 226 18.62 -3.24 3.67
N PRO A 227 19.57 -2.31 3.91
CA PRO A 227 19.26 -0.92 4.26
C PRO A 227 18.44 -0.16 3.21
N ASN A 228 18.55 -0.57 1.94
CA ASN A 228 17.80 0.01 0.83
C ASN A 228 16.41 -0.62 0.64
N LEU A 229 16.07 -1.68 1.39
CA LEU A 229 14.75 -2.29 1.33
C LEU A 229 13.71 -1.32 1.88
N ARG A 230 12.71 -1.02 1.05
CA ARG A 230 11.54 -0.24 1.42
C ARG A 230 10.31 -1.12 1.44
N TYR A 231 9.46 -0.89 2.42
CA TYR A 231 8.23 -1.64 2.61
C TYR A 231 7.08 -0.69 2.92
N ALA A 232 5.97 -0.83 2.23
CA ALA A 232 4.77 -0.05 2.46
C ALA A 232 3.58 -0.94 2.83
N VAL A 233 2.88 -0.56 3.91
CA VAL A 233 1.57 -1.11 4.26
C VAL A 233 0.53 -0.19 3.67
N VAL A 234 -0.39 -0.71 2.84
CA VAL A 234 -1.33 0.14 2.12
C VAL A 234 -2.78 -0.23 2.38
N GLU A 235 -3.67 0.78 2.25
CA GLU A 235 -5.12 0.68 2.40
C GLU A 235 -5.60 0.11 3.75
N CYS A 236 -4.96 0.49 4.84
CA CYS A 236 -5.42 0.12 6.17
C CYS A 236 -5.43 1.30 7.16
N GLY A 237 -5.56 2.52 6.64
CA GLY A 237 -5.51 3.74 7.42
C GLY A 237 -4.19 3.96 8.15
N SER A 238 -4.12 5.00 8.95
CA SER A 238 -2.95 5.29 9.81
C SER A 238 -3.29 5.35 11.30
N PHE A 239 -4.54 5.14 11.67
CA PHE A 239 -5.04 5.27 13.05
C PHE A 239 -4.34 4.35 14.05
N TRP A 240 -3.86 3.19 13.61
CA TRP A 240 -3.18 2.18 14.42
C TRP A 240 -1.69 2.45 14.64
N VAL A 241 -1.07 3.29 13.80
CA VAL A 241 0.40 3.43 13.69
C VAL A 241 1.02 3.99 14.97
N GLY A 242 0.55 5.13 15.46
CA GLY A 242 1.14 5.80 16.61
C GLY A 242 1.10 4.96 17.88
N ASP A 243 -0.01 4.30 18.15
CA ASP A 243 -0.18 3.47 19.34
C ASP A 243 0.69 2.20 19.28
N LEU A 244 0.83 1.59 18.10
CA LEU A 244 1.72 0.44 17.92
C LEU A 244 3.19 0.84 17.97
N LEU A 245 3.58 1.99 17.42
CA LEU A 245 4.96 2.48 17.50
C LEU A 245 5.37 2.78 18.94
N TRP A 246 4.53 3.52 19.67
CA TRP A 246 4.76 3.74 21.10
C TRP A 246 4.98 2.43 21.84
N LYS A 247 4.07 1.47 21.67
CA LYS A 247 4.15 0.17 22.34
C LYS A 247 5.38 -0.63 21.90
N ALA A 248 5.72 -0.60 20.62
CA ALA A 248 6.89 -1.30 20.11
C ALA A 248 8.19 -0.74 20.67
N ASP A 249 8.36 0.58 20.67
CA ASP A 249 9.54 1.25 21.22
C ASP A 249 9.69 0.98 22.73
N VAL A 250 8.60 1.18 23.51
CA VAL A 250 8.60 0.95 24.96
C VAL A 250 8.89 -0.52 25.28
N ASN A 251 8.24 -1.44 24.62
CA ASN A 251 8.47 -2.87 24.85
C ASN A 251 9.89 -3.27 24.44
N PHE A 252 10.40 -2.80 23.32
CA PHE A 252 11.74 -3.09 22.87
C PHE A 252 12.78 -2.46 23.79
N GLY A 253 12.74 -1.15 24.01
CA GLY A 253 13.68 -0.41 24.85
C GLY A 253 13.66 -0.85 26.32
N SER A 254 12.48 -1.12 26.91
CA SER A 254 12.35 -1.53 28.32
C SER A 254 12.68 -3.01 28.56
N SER A 255 12.54 -3.86 27.56
CA SER A 255 12.77 -5.31 27.70
C SER A 255 14.21 -5.66 28.04
N PHE A 256 15.17 -4.79 27.74
CA PHE A 256 16.57 -4.96 28.11
C PHE A 256 16.79 -4.92 29.64
N LYS A 257 15.87 -4.37 30.40
CA LYS A 257 15.90 -4.35 31.87
C LYS A 257 15.55 -5.72 32.49
N VAL A 258 14.91 -6.61 31.70
CA VAL A 258 14.50 -7.95 32.13
C VAL A 258 15.47 -8.98 31.54
N LYS A 259 16.34 -9.56 32.38
CA LYS A 259 17.42 -10.47 31.94
C LYS A 259 17.00 -11.52 30.92
N LYS A 260 15.84 -12.19 31.12
CA LYS A 260 15.34 -13.24 30.22
C LYS A 260 14.88 -12.70 28.86
N MET A 261 14.27 -11.51 28.84
CA MET A 261 13.76 -10.89 27.60
C MET A 261 14.89 -10.17 26.87
N GLY A 262 15.71 -9.39 27.58
CA GLY A 262 16.83 -8.66 26.99
C GLY A 262 17.79 -9.56 26.21
N SER A 263 18.12 -10.74 26.77
CA SER A 263 19.01 -11.71 26.09
C SER A 263 18.45 -12.24 24.75
N ARG A 264 17.11 -12.20 24.56
CA ARG A 264 16.43 -12.64 23.33
C ARG A 264 16.22 -11.51 22.33
N MET A 265 16.19 -10.26 22.80
CA MET A 265 15.96 -9.09 21.97
C MET A 265 17.25 -8.41 21.51
N LYS A 266 18.36 -8.67 22.24
CA LYS A 266 19.67 -8.10 21.90
C LYS A 266 20.09 -8.52 20.48
N GLY A 267 20.40 -7.52 19.65
CA GLY A 267 20.89 -7.74 18.30
C GLY A 267 19.83 -8.14 17.27
N LEU A 268 18.52 -8.07 17.62
CA LEU A 268 17.46 -8.29 16.63
C LEU A 268 17.40 -7.14 15.62
N ILE A 269 17.47 -5.90 16.11
CA ILE A 269 17.47 -4.68 15.31
C ILE A 269 18.45 -3.68 15.89
N SER A 270 18.95 -2.78 15.06
CA SER A 270 19.97 -1.77 15.44
C SER A 270 19.40 -0.42 15.86
N ARG A 271 18.13 -0.18 15.59
CA ARG A 271 17.40 1.09 15.87
C ARG A 271 16.09 0.79 16.60
N LEU A 272 15.48 1.80 17.22
CA LEU A 272 14.12 1.65 17.73
C LEU A 272 13.13 1.41 16.59
N PRO A 273 12.04 0.64 16.82
CA PRO A 273 11.01 0.41 15.81
C PRO A 273 10.53 1.66 15.08
N SER A 274 10.31 2.77 15.80
CA SER A 274 9.87 4.03 15.20
C SER A 274 10.89 4.69 14.27
N GLU A 275 12.18 4.37 14.37
CA GLU A 275 13.25 4.97 13.57
C GLU A 275 13.37 4.36 12.16
N TYR A 276 12.64 3.27 11.88
CA TYR A 276 12.53 2.72 10.52
C TYR A 276 11.45 3.39 9.69
N PHE A 277 10.50 4.09 10.34
CA PHE A 277 9.41 4.77 9.66
C PHE A 277 9.89 6.07 9.00
N GLY A 278 9.48 6.27 7.73
CA GLY A 278 9.97 7.36 6.88
C GLY A 278 11.34 7.09 6.24
N THR A 279 11.95 5.93 6.49
CA THR A 279 13.19 5.49 5.83
C THR A 279 13.03 4.15 5.10
N ASN A 280 12.69 3.11 5.83
CA ASN A 280 12.42 1.78 5.29
C ASN A 280 10.94 1.44 5.24
N VAL A 281 10.14 2.00 6.17
CA VAL A 281 8.72 1.68 6.33
C VAL A 281 7.86 2.90 6.01
N PHE A 282 6.86 2.68 5.18
CA PHE A 282 5.88 3.68 4.76
C PHE A 282 4.46 3.14 4.93
N ILE A 283 3.49 4.06 5.04
CA ILE A 283 2.08 3.74 5.24
C ILE A 283 1.27 4.47 4.17
N GLY A 284 0.71 3.72 3.22
CA GLY A 284 -0.28 4.22 2.28
C GLY A 284 -1.65 4.18 2.94
N ALA A 285 -2.04 5.28 3.55
CA ALA A 285 -3.22 5.34 4.42
C ALA A 285 -4.54 5.45 3.65
N SER A 286 -4.50 5.50 2.31
CA SER A 286 -5.66 5.85 1.47
C SER A 286 -6.27 7.18 1.89
N THR A 287 -7.58 7.33 1.94
CA THR A 287 -8.24 8.56 2.40
C THR A 287 -8.08 8.72 3.91
N MET A 288 -7.19 9.64 4.32
CA MET A 288 -6.99 9.95 5.74
C MET A 288 -8.13 10.81 6.27
N SER A 289 -8.74 10.39 7.36
CA SER A 289 -9.71 11.20 8.09
C SER A 289 -9.05 12.43 8.76
N ARG A 290 -9.85 13.45 9.07
CA ARG A 290 -9.37 14.63 9.80
C ARG A 290 -8.66 14.28 11.11
N GLU A 291 -9.12 13.25 11.82
CA GLU A 291 -8.47 12.82 13.07
C GLU A 291 -7.11 12.16 12.81
N GLU A 292 -6.96 11.39 11.75
CA GLU A 292 -5.65 10.86 11.35
C GLU A 292 -4.68 11.97 10.97
N VAL A 293 -5.16 13.00 10.24
CA VAL A 293 -4.37 14.19 9.91
C VAL A 293 -3.96 14.95 11.16
N ARG A 294 -4.82 15.08 12.17
CA ARG A 294 -4.48 15.68 13.47
C ARG A 294 -3.40 14.89 14.20
N ARG A 295 -3.42 13.57 14.10
CA ARG A 295 -2.45 12.66 14.72
C ARG A 295 -1.19 12.44 13.89
N ARG A 296 -1.01 13.09 12.75
CA ARG A 296 0.07 12.86 11.78
C ARG A 296 1.47 12.77 12.40
N HIS A 297 1.79 13.63 13.37
CA HIS A 297 3.09 13.60 14.03
C HIS A 297 3.25 12.40 14.99
N VAL A 298 2.16 12.00 15.65
CA VAL A 298 2.14 10.80 16.50
C VAL A 298 2.29 9.54 15.64
N ASN A 299 1.64 9.53 14.49
CA ASN A 299 1.66 8.42 13.54
C ASN A 299 2.94 8.36 12.68
N GLY A 300 3.86 9.35 12.81
CA GLY A 300 5.10 9.40 12.04
C GLY A 300 4.91 10.03 10.67
N ILE A 301 4.78 11.37 10.65
CA ILE A 301 4.44 12.15 9.46
C ILE A 301 5.29 11.83 8.23
N ASP A 302 6.58 11.53 8.41
CA ASP A 302 7.50 11.24 7.31
C ASP A 302 7.26 9.87 6.64
N ALA A 303 6.42 9.02 7.24
CA ALA A 303 6.07 7.72 6.72
C ALA A 303 4.68 7.67 6.04
N LEU A 304 3.83 8.67 6.29
CA LEU A 304 2.43 8.62 5.87
C LEU A 304 2.26 9.13 4.43
N MET A 305 1.51 8.39 3.64
CA MET A 305 1.15 8.74 2.27
C MET A 305 -0.38 8.68 2.14
N TRP A 306 -0.96 9.76 1.63
CA TRP A 306 -2.37 9.86 1.33
C TRP A 306 -2.66 9.36 -0.10
N GLY A 307 -3.85 8.81 -0.36
CA GLY A 307 -4.32 8.40 -1.67
C GLY A 307 -5.83 8.61 -1.83
N THR A 308 -6.32 8.66 -3.07
CA THR A 308 -7.73 8.84 -3.37
C THR A 308 -8.56 7.59 -3.16
N ASP A 309 -7.92 6.44 -3.25
CA ASP A 309 -8.57 5.14 -3.31
C ASP A 309 -9.48 4.96 -4.55
N TYR A 310 -9.14 5.66 -5.63
CA TYR A 310 -9.90 5.60 -6.88
C TYR A 310 -9.67 4.25 -7.58
N PRO A 311 -10.71 3.57 -8.07
CA PRO A 311 -12.10 4.04 -8.22
C PRO A 311 -13.08 3.49 -7.16
N HIS A 312 -12.64 3.23 -5.95
CA HIS A 312 -13.49 2.66 -4.90
C HIS A 312 -14.55 3.65 -4.39
N PRO A 313 -15.78 3.18 -4.09
CA PRO A 313 -16.86 4.03 -3.61
C PRO A 313 -16.59 4.66 -2.22
N GLU A 314 -15.77 4.03 -1.38
CA GLU A 314 -15.29 4.57 -0.11
C GLU A 314 -14.17 5.59 -0.25
N GLY A 315 -13.60 5.73 -1.45
CA GLY A 315 -12.56 6.68 -1.79
C GLY A 315 -12.99 8.15 -1.71
N SER A 316 -12.10 9.05 -2.10
CA SER A 316 -12.39 10.49 -2.13
C SER A 316 -12.94 10.98 -3.47
N TRP A 317 -12.72 10.24 -4.54
CA TRP A 317 -13.22 10.56 -5.87
C TRP A 317 -14.75 10.38 -5.96
N PRO A 318 -15.50 11.26 -6.67
CA PRO A 318 -15.04 12.40 -7.46
C PRO A 318 -14.96 13.73 -6.70
N ASN A 319 -14.91 13.71 -5.38
CA ASN A 319 -14.99 14.88 -4.51
C ASN A 319 -13.69 15.14 -3.72
N THR A 320 -12.55 14.77 -4.27
CA THR A 320 -11.24 14.81 -3.55
C THR A 320 -10.91 16.20 -3.00
N ARG A 321 -11.15 17.28 -3.74
CA ARG A 321 -10.84 18.65 -3.27
C ARG A 321 -11.66 19.03 -2.03
N GLU A 322 -12.95 18.69 -2.01
CA GLU A 322 -13.83 18.96 -0.86
C GLU A 322 -13.41 18.12 0.34
N ARG A 323 -13.09 16.86 0.10
CA ARG A 323 -12.59 15.95 1.13
C ARG A 323 -11.30 16.47 1.76
N LEU A 324 -10.33 16.85 0.94
CA LEU A 324 -9.06 17.44 1.41
C LEU A 324 -9.28 18.72 2.21
N ARG A 325 -10.18 19.61 1.76
CA ARG A 325 -10.53 20.83 2.50
C ARG A 325 -11.08 20.51 3.90
N THR A 326 -11.88 19.46 4.00
CA THR A 326 -12.46 19.05 5.29
C THR A 326 -11.41 18.42 6.20
N ASP A 327 -10.59 17.54 5.66
CA ASP A 327 -9.70 16.70 6.47
C ASP A 327 -8.37 17.40 6.79
N PHE A 328 -7.86 18.29 5.92
CA PHE A 328 -6.54 18.92 6.04
C PHE A 328 -6.55 20.35 6.57
N GLN A 329 -7.70 20.93 6.89
CA GLN A 329 -7.80 22.32 7.37
C GLN A 329 -6.97 22.60 8.64
N ASP A 330 -6.70 21.59 9.47
CA ASP A 330 -5.91 21.69 10.70
C ASP A 330 -4.40 21.39 10.47
N ALA A 331 -4.00 21.10 9.24
CA ALA A 331 -2.61 20.84 8.90
C ALA A 331 -1.92 22.11 8.36
N THR A 332 -0.63 22.25 8.64
CA THR A 332 0.17 23.29 7.99
C THR A 332 0.36 22.97 6.51
N VAL A 333 0.67 23.96 5.70
CA VAL A 333 0.99 23.76 4.28
C VAL A 333 2.17 22.81 4.11
N GLU A 334 3.17 22.89 4.99
CA GLU A 334 4.35 22.02 4.98
C GLU A 334 3.95 20.55 5.22
N ASP A 335 3.18 20.29 6.27
CA ASP A 335 2.71 18.95 6.60
C ASP A 335 1.79 18.37 5.52
N THR A 336 0.91 19.21 4.97
CA THR A 336 0.01 18.82 3.87
C THR A 336 0.79 18.37 2.65
N ARG A 337 1.80 19.13 2.24
CA ARG A 337 2.67 18.76 1.10
C ARG A 337 3.39 17.43 1.33
N ARG A 338 3.83 17.18 2.56
CA ARG A 338 4.42 15.90 2.93
C ARG A 338 3.45 14.75 2.71
N LEU A 339 2.27 14.84 3.31
CA LEU A 339 1.26 13.78 3.28
C LEU A 339 0.69 13.54 1.89
N LEU A 340 0.43 14.62 1.11
CA LEU A 340 -0.22 14.53 -0.20
C LEU A 340 0.73 14.20 -1.36
N GLY A 341 2.06 14.24 -1.16
CA GLY A 341 2.95 13.98 -2.29
C GLY A 341 4.41 13.70 -1.94
N LEU A 342 5.07 14.53 -1.11
CA LEU A 342 6.52 14.44 -0.95
C LEU A 342 6.96 13.08 -0.36
N ASN A 343 6.19 12.51 0.57
CA ASN A 343 6.50 11.18 1.11
C ASN A 343 6.38 10.07 0.06
N ALA A 344 5.42 10.16 -0.85
CA ALA A 344 5.31 9.22 -1.96
C ALA A 344 6.48 9.38 -2.95
N ILE A 345 6.87 10.63 -3.24
CA ILE A 345 8.06 10.92 -4.06
C ILE A 345 9.30 10.29 -3.43
N ASP A 346 9.52 10.48 -2.13
CA ASP A 346 10.65 9.92 -1.40
C ASP A 346 10.60 8.37 -1.36
N CYS A 347 9.40 7.80 -1.13
CA CYS A 347 9.21 6.35 -1.06
C CYS A 347 9.50 5.66 -2.40
N TYR A 348 8.97 6.17 -3.50
CA TYR A 348 9.01 5.52 -4.81
C TYR A 348 10.07 6.07 -5.75
N GLY A 349 10.77 7.13 -5.38
CA GLY A 349 11.74 7.80 -6.25
C GLY A 349 11.08 8.35 -7.51
N LEU A 350 9.96 9.07 -7.35
CA LEU A 350 9.23 9.67 -8.45
C LEU A 350 9.92 10.95 -8.96
N ASP A 351 9.61 11.35 -10.21
CA ASP A 351 10.08 12.62 -10.77
C ASP A 351 9.32 13.81 -10.17
N GLU A 352 9.86 14.38 -9.07
CA GLU A 352 9.26 15.55 -8.42
C GLU A 352 9.08 16.72 -9.39
N SER A 353 10.05 16.96 -10.28
CA SER A 353 10.01 18.10 -11.19
C SER A 353 8.90 17.97 -12.24
N GLY A 354 8.74 16.77 -12.81
CA GLY A 354 7.66 16.46 -13.73
C GLY A 354 6.27 16.53 -13.06
N LEU A 355 6.15 15.93 -11.88
CA LEU A 355 4.91 15.98 -11.10
C LEU A 355 4.53 17.40 -10.65
N ARG A 356 5.53 18.25 -10.34
CA ARG A 356 5.31 19.64 -9.99
C ARG A 356 4.61 20.41 -11.11
N VAL A 357 5.04 20.21 -12.36
CA VAL A 357 4.39 20.87 -13.52
C VAL A 357 2.91 20.50 -13.62
N VAL A 358 2.58 19.22 -13.36
CA VAL A 358 1.19 18.77 -13.36
C VAL A 358 0.44 19.33 -12.15
N ALA A 359 1.01 19.27 -10.96
CA ALA A 359 0.40 19.75 -9.72
C ALA A 359 0.12 21.28 -9.78
N ASP A 360 1.02 22.07 -10.33
CA ASP A 360 0.83 23.52 -10.48
C ASP A 360 -0.33 23.86 -11.45
N ARG A 361 -0.64 22.94 -12.38
CA ARG A 361 -1.74 23.11 -13.35
C ARG A 361 -3.11 22.71 -12.77
N ILE A 362 -3.18 21.60 -12.02
CA ILE A 362 -4.46 20.99 -11.63
C ILE A 362 -4.65 20.83 -10.12
N GLY A 363 -3.57 20.82 -9.34
CA GLY A 363 -3.62 20.54 -7.91
C GLY A 363 -4.35 21.61 -7.10
N PRO A 364 -4.89 21.28 -5.92
CA PRO A 364 -5.46 22.27 -5.03
C PRO A 364 -4.35 23.17 -4.44
N THR A 365 -4.68 24.45 -4.29
CA THR A 365 -3.84 25.41 -3.57
C THR A 365 -4.10 25.32 -2.06
N PRO A 366 -3.18 25.84 -1.21
CA PRO A 366 -3.47 25.93 0.23
C PRO A 366 -4.74 26.75 0.56
N GLU A 367 -5.06 27.75 -0.28
CA GLU A 367 -6.27 28.55 -0.14
C GLU A 367 -7.53 27.74 -0.46
N ASP A 368 -7.50 26.87 -1.49
CA ASP A 368 -8.59 25.94 -1.80
C ASP A 368 -8.89 25.01 -0.62
N LEU A 369 -7.85 24.63 0.12
CA LEU A 369 -7.96 23.78 1.32
C LEU A 369 -8.31 24.57 2.59
N GLY A 370 -8.41 25.91 2.51
CA GLY A 370 -8.72 26.76 3.66
C GLY A 370 -7.64 26.81 4.73
N GLN A 371 -6.38 26.61 4.34
CA GLN A 371 -5.25 26.54 5.26
C GLN A 371 -4.71 27.93 5.63
N ASP A 372 -4.23 28.06 6.86
CA ASP A 372 -3.53 29.27 7.32
C ASP A 372 -2.08 29.26 6.81
N LEU A 373 -1.78 30.18 5.88
CA LEU A 373 -0.47 30.32 5.26
C LEU A 373 0.64 30.75 6.23
N ASP A 374 0.29 31.33 7.36
CA ASP A 374 1.23 31.78 8.39
C ASP A 374 1.52 30.71 9.44
N GLN A 375 0.70 29.67 9.51
CA GLN A 375 0.93 28.55 10.42
C GLN A 375 2.18 27.77 10.02
N ARG A 376 3.02 27.47 11.00
CA ARG A 376 4.25 26.66 10.79
C ARG A 376 4.25 25.45 11.69
N THR A 377 4.77 24.35 11.18
CA THR A 377 5.04 23.15 11.98
C THR A 377 6.21 23.45 12.92
N PRO A 378 6.07 23.24 14.25
CA PRO A 378 7.20 23.36 15.16
C PRO A 378 8.35 22.43 14.77
N PRO A 379 9.61 22.89 14.77
CA PRO A 379 10.75 22.06 14.35
C PRO A 379 10.92 20.73 15.10
N ASP A 380 10.39 20.67 16.34
CA ASP A 380 10.45 19.49 17.18
C ASP A 380 9.10 18.72 17.30
N ALA A 381 8.15 19.00 16.41
CA ALA A 381 6.80 18.43 16.47
C ALA A 381 6.82 16.88 16.51
N SER A 382 7.59 16.25 15.62
CA SER A 382 7.72 14.78 15.60
C SER A 382 8.38 14.21 16.86
N ARG A 383 9.31 14.97 17.46
CA ARG A 383 9.94 14.58 18.72
C ARG A 383 8.94 14.70 19.89
N ARG A 384 8.21 15.80 19.99
CA ARG A 384 7.16 15.97 21.01
C ARG A 384 6.09 14.90 20.91
N ALA A 385 5.74 14.51 19.70
CA ALA A 385 4.79 13.43 19.48
C ALA A 385 5.28 12.08 20.00
N ARG A 386 6.59 11.89 20.10
CA ARG A 386 7.22 10.68 20.64
C ARG A 386 7.69 10.87 22.08
N TRP A 387 6.84 11.47 22.92
CA TRP A 387 7.08 11.75 24.33
C TRP A 387 7.55 10.53 25.13
N TRP A 388 7.17 9.33 24.73
CA TRP A 388 7.56 8.07 25.38
C TRP A 388 9.06 7.78 25.32
N LEU A 389 9.81 8.36 24.38
CA LEU A 389 11.26 8.17 24.29
C LEU A 389 11.95 8.74 25.54
N ASP A 390 11.51 9.93 25.96
CA ASP A 390 12.05 10.59 27.14
C ASP A 390 11.49 9.98 28.44
N GLU A 391 10.17 9.73 28.51
CA GLU A 391 9.51 9.23 29.73
C GLU A 391 9.92 7.80 30.10
N TYR A 392 10.07 6.91 29.10
CA TYR A 392 10.42 5.51 29.36
C TYR A 392 11.91 5.21 29.13
N GLY A 393 12.70 6.21 28.74
CA GLY A 393 14.12 6.05 28.46
C GLY A 393 14.35 5.01 27.36
N CYS A 394 13.58 5.10 26.28
CA CYS A 394 13.68 4.22 25.14
C CYS A 394 14.90 4.59 24.28
N GLU A 395 16.08 4.29 24.78
CA GLU A 395 17.33 4.41 24.03
C GLU A 395 17.85 3.02 23.67
N MET A 396 18.48 2.92 22.50
CA MET A 396 19.19 1.70 22.12
C MET A 396 20.46 1.59 23.00
N GLN A 397 20.37 0.81 24.05
CA GLN A 397 21.48 0.62 25.02
C GLN A 397 22.59 -0.28 24.49
N TYR A 398 22.47 -0.80 23.29
CA TYR A 398 23.38 -1.78 22.69
C TYR A 398 23.55 -1.52 21.19
N ALA A 399 24.32 -0.51 20.83
CA ALA A 399 24.91 -0.41 19.51
C ALA A 399 26.10 -1.38 19.40
#